data_8337342c01fa3a328cb7cfd6efa0ae03
#
_entry.id   8337342c01fa3a328cb7cfd6efa0ae03
#
_cell.length_a   1.000
_cell.length_b   1.000
_cell.length_c   1.000
_cell.angle_alpha   90.00
_cell.angle_beta   90.00
_cell.angle_gamma   90.00
#
_symmetry.space_group_name_H-M   'P 1'
#
loop_
_entity.id
_entity.type
_entity.pdbx_description
1 polymer ?
#
loop_
_entity_poly.entity_id
_entity_poly.type
_entity_poly.pdbx_seq_one_letter_code
_entity_poly.pdbx_strand_id
1 'polypeptide(L)'
;MKLNIKNYPPSETGSPAADGGFTLFELVVTLVVLAILVMGTIPLSQNAVKRQKEIRLLETLRDVRNAIDEFKRDTLGACPAGAVKTGNPAGGSGGGDVPSDPRSRVVIDDCTIFDSENLDRYPPSLEALVDGVKVRPRGLSLSGGGGLGDTKQATDSETDEQKKVYLREMPIDPMTGKSDWKLRSSYQEKDDDSWDDVNVFDLRSASTAEALNGDKYSDW
;
A
#
# COMPACT_ATOMS: atom_id res chain seq x y z
N MET A 1 46.23 -65.79 51.64
CA MET A 1 45.30 -64.68 51.26
C MET A 1 44.55 -65.13 50.04
N LYS A 2 43.29 -65.64 50.20
CA LYS A 2 42.48 -66.18 49.08
C LYS A 2 41.52 -65.13 48.59
N LEU A 3 41.74 -64.71 47.34
CA LEU A 3 40.85 -63.77 46.66
C LEU A 3 39.57 -64.49 46.22
N ASN A 4 38.44 -64.01 46.69
CA ASN A 4 37.11 -64.49 46.40
C ASN A 4 36.59 -63.80 45.12
N ILE A 5 36.52 -64.53 44.02
CA ILE A 5 36.02 -64.04 42.78
C ILE A 5 34.48 -64.18 42.80
N LYS A 6 33.76 -63.05 42.94
CA LYS A 6 32.31 -62.96 42.81
C LYS A 6 31.93 -63.20 41.35
N ASN A 7 31.17 -64.28 41.13
CA ASN A 7 30.49 -64.55 39.86
C ASN A 7 29.40 -63.49 39.58
N TYR A 8 29.58 -62.70 38.53
CA TYR A 8 28.51 -61.90 37.99
C TYR A 8 27.66 -62.74 37.06
N PRO A 9 26.29 -62.65 37.15
CA PRO A 9 25.43 -63.32 36.18
C PRO A 9 25.54 -62.64 34.81
N PRO A 10 25.36 -63.40 33.70
CA PRO A 10 25.39 -62.80 32.38
C PRO A 10 24.18 -61.88 32.19
N SER A 11 24.44 -60.66 31.64
CA SER A 11 23.41 -59.73 31.22
C SER A 11 22.49 -60.36 30.21
N GLU A 12 21.19 -60.41 30.49
CA GLU A 12 20.16 -60.77 29.55
C GLU A 12 20.26 -59.89 28.29
N THR A 13 20.57 -60.50 27.17
CA THR A 13 20.48 -59.91 25.86
C THR A 13 19.01 -59.64 25.58
N GLY A 14 18.63 -58.36 25.61
CA GLY A 14 17.28 -57.94 25.19
C GLY A 14 16.93 -58.51 23.82
N SER A 15 15.80 -59.17 23.74
CA SER A 15 15.24 -59.69 22.49
C SER A 15 15.18 -58.57 21.47
N PRO A 16 15.61 -58.75 20.21
CA PRO A 16 15.38 -57.78 19.16
C PRO A 16 13.86 -57.56 19.03
N ALA A 17 13.46 -56.29 19.10
CA ALA A 17 12.09 -55.91 18.76
C ALA A 17 11.78 -56.47 17.36
N ALA A 18 10.77 -57.28 17.26
CA ALA A 18 10.33 -57.82 15.97
C ALA A 18 9.97 -56.61 15.10
N ASP A 19 10.70 -56.37 14.02
CA ASP A 19 10.33 -55.46 12.95
C ASP A 19 9.06 -56.01 12.29
N GLY A 20 7.90 -55.66 12.87
CA GLY A 20 6.60 -55.96 12.30
C GLY A 20 6.38 -55.16 11.05
N GLY A 21 6.53 -55.74 9.89
CA GLY A 21 6.15 -55.13 8.62
C GLY A 21 4.64 -54.84 8.61
N PHE A 22 4.25 -53.70 8.01
CA PHE A 22 2.83 -53.36 7.83
C PHE A 22 2.09 -54.39 6.99
N THR A 23 0.90 -54.75 7.40
CA THR A 23 0.04 -55.61 6.59
C THR A 23 -0.54 -54.84 5.42
N LEU A 24 -0.78 -55.50 4.29
CA LEU A 24 -1.40 -54.88 3.11
C LEU A 24 -2.74 -54.22 3.48
N PHE A 25 -3.52 -54.86 4.37
CA PHE A 25 -4.79 -54.33 4.85
C PHE A 25 -4.61 -53.02 5.64
N GLU A 26 -3.64 -52.95 6.53
CA GLU A 26 -3.32 -51.73 7.29
C GLU A 26 -2.90 -50.56 6.38
N LEU A 27 -2.11 -50.85 5.33
CA LEU A 27 -1.73 -49.87 4.35
C LEU A 27 -2.95 -49.36 3.59
N VAL A 28 -3.88 -50.23 3.18
CA VAL A 28 -5.10 -49.79 2.49
C VAL A 28 -5.99 -48.95 3.42
N VAL A 29 -6.15 -49.34 4.67
CA VAL A 29 -6.95 -48.60 5.65
C VAL A 29 -6.33 -47.22 5.91
N THR A 30 -5.01 -47.11 6.08
CA THR A 30 -4.35 -45.84 6.30
C THR A 30 -4.48 -44.92 5.08
N LEU A 31 -4.37 -45.44 3.85
CA LEU A 31 -4.56 -44.63 2.62
C LEU A 31 -6.01 -44.12 2.51
N VAL A 32 -7.01 -44.94 2.84
CA VAL A 32 -8.43 -44.52 2.83
C VAL A 32 -8.67 -43.40 3.84
N VAL A 33 -8.16 -43.54 5.07
CA VAL A 33 -8.30 -42.50 6.11
C VAL A 33 -7.61 -41.22 5.68
N LEU A 34 -6.40 -41.29 5.14
CA LEU A 34 -5.67 -40.12 4.60
C LEU A 34 -6.46 -39.46 3.47
N ALA A 35 -7.03 -40.20 2.55
CA ALA A 35 -7.81 -39.67 1.45
C ALA A 35 -9.05 -38.90 1.95
N ILE A 36 -9.75 -39.39 2.95
CA ILE A 36 -10.91 -38.72 3.58
C ILE A 36 -10.47 -37.43 4.25
N LEU A 37 -9.35 -37.42 4.99
CA LEU A 37 -8.83 -36.24 5.66
C LEU A 37 -8.41 -35.18 4.65
N VAL A 38 -7.74 -35.53 3.57
CA VAL A 38 -7.34 -34.62 2.51
C VAL A 38 -8.55 -33.98 1.84
N MET A 39 -9.60 -34.74 1.50
CA MET A 39 -10.83 -34.21 0.92
C MET A 39 -11.48 -33.12 1.79
N GLY A 40 -11.45 -33.26 3.11
CA GLY A 40 -12.01 -32.29 4.05
C GLY A 40 -11.17 -31.00 4.20
N THR A 41 -9.86 -31.07 3.98
CA THR A 41 -8.97 -29.91 4.19
C THR A 41 -8.92 -28.92 3.01
N ILE A 42 -9.19 -29.37 1.78
CA ILE A 42 -9.13 -28.56 0.57
C ILE A 42 -10.07 -27.34 0.64
N PRO A 43 -11.39 -27.47 0.88
CA PRO A 43 -12.31 -26.33 0.89
C PRO A 43 -12.00 -25.33 2.00
N LEU A 44 -11.53 -25.80 3.14
CA LEU A 44 -11.15 -24.95 4.26
C LEU A 44 -9.93 -24.07 3.93
N SER A 45 -8.95 -24.65 3.27
CA SER A 45 -7.74 -23.94 2.81
C SER A 45 -8.08 -22.84 1.79
N GLN A 46 -8.98 -23.10 0.84
CA GLN A 46 -9.38 -22.12 -0.17
C GLN A 46 -10.03 -20.88 0.44
N ASN A 47 -10.92 -21.06 1.41
CA ASN A 47 -11.57 -19.96 2.12
C ASN A 47 -10.58 -19.14 2.95
N ALA A 48 -9.58 -19.77 3.56
CA ALA A 48 -8.52 -19.07 4.30
C ALA A 48 -7.66 -18.19 3.38
N VAL A 49 -7.27 -18.70 2.22
CA VAL A 49 -6.51 -17.93 1.21
C VAL A 49 -7.33 -16.76 0.66
N LYS A 50 -8.62 -16.98 0.36
CA LYS A 50 -9.53 -15.94 -0.11
C LYS A 50 -9.64 -14.82 0.92
N ARG A 51 -9.88 -15.15 2.19
CA ARG A 51 -9.93 -14.16 3.28
C ARG A 51 -8.63 -13.35 3.41
N GLN A 52 -7.49 -14.02 3.29
CA GLN A 52 -6.20 -13.32 3.34
C GLN A 52 -6.04 -12.30 2.20
N LYS A 53 -6.47 -12.67 0.98
CA LYS A 53 -6.48 -11.74 -0.15
C LYS A 53 -7.42 -10.56 0.06
N GLU A 54 -8.61 -10.80 0.63
CA GLU A 54 -9.58 -9.75 0.95
C GLU A 54 -9.00 -8.73 1.96
N ILE A 55 -8.35 -9.21 3.01
CA ILE A 55 -7.71 -8.33 4.00
C ILE A 55 -6.63 -7.46 3.31
N ARG A 56 -5.78 -8.09 2.50
CA ARG A 56 -4.73 -7.35 1.76
C ARG A 56 -5.32 -6.33 0.79
N LEU A 57 -6.43 -6.66 0.11
CA LEU A 57 -7.13 -5.72 -0.77
C LEU A 57 -7.57 -4.48 -0.01
N LEU A 58 -8.24 -4.67 1.14
CA LEU A 58 -8.70 -3.56 1.99
C LEU A 58 -7.53 -2.71 2.53
N GLU A 59 -6.42 -3.34 2.90
CA GLU A 59 -5.19 -2.62 3.30
C GLU A 59 -4.64 -1.79 2.13
N THR A 60 -4.48 -2.40 0.96
CA THR A 60 -4.00 -1.70 -0.23
C THR A 60 -4.89 -0.52 -0.62
N LEU A 61 -6.22 -0.72 -0.63
CA LEU A 61 -7.18 0.35 -0.92
C LEU A 61 -7.06 1.51 0.08
N ARG A 62 -6.91 1.21 1.38
CA ARG A 62 -6.72 2.23 2.42
C ARG A 62 -5.41 2.99 2.24
N ASP A 63 -4.33 2.29 1.94
CA ASP A 63 -3.02 2.90 1.76
C ASP A 63 -3.02 3.85 0.56
N VAL A 64 -3.62 3.45 -0.56
CA VAL A 64 -3.71 4.32 -1.74
C VAL A 64 -4.64 5.49 -1.51
N ARG A 65 -5.82 5.29 -0.89
CA ARG A 65 -6.74 6.39 -0.52
C ARG A 65 -6.08 7.38 0.43
N ASN A 66 -5.31 6.90 1.41
CA ASN A 66 -4.53 7.76 2.30
C ASN A 66 -3.47 8.57 1.55
N ALA A 67 -2.80 7.98 0.56
CA ALA A 67 -1.83 8.67 -0.28
C ALA A 67 -2.49 9.74 -1.16
N ILE A 68 -3.66 9.46 -1.73
CA ILE A 68 -4.47 10.44 -2.47
C ILE A 68 -4.88 11.60 -1.56
N ASP A 69 -5.36 11.31 -0.35
CA ASP A 69 -5.75 12.33 0.62
C ASP A 69 -4.55 13.16 1.11
N GLU A 70 -3.39 12.53 1.28
CA GLU A 70 -2.15 13.24 1.63
C GLU A 70 -1.71 14.16 0.50
N PHE A 71 -1.73 13.69 -0.75
CA PHE A 71 -1.47 14.51 -1.92
C PHE A 71 -2.44 15.70 -1.97
N LYS A 72 -3.74 15.46 -1.80
CA LYS A 72 -4.75 16.51 -1.79
C LYS A 72 -4.50 17.56 -0.70
N ARG A 73 -4.09 17.16 0.49
CA ARG A 73 -3.71 18.10 1.56
C ARG A 73 -2.52 18.96 1.18
N ASP A 74 -1.54 18.40 0.49
CA ASP A 74 -0.34 19.12 0.05
C ASP A 74 -0.60 20.06 -1.12
N THR A 75 -1.74 19.92 -1.83
CA THR A 75 -2.18 20.89 -2.86
C THR A 75 -2.79 22.15 -2.27
N LEU A 76 -3.17 22.16 -1.00
CA LEU A 76 -3.74 23.33 -0.36
C LEU A 76 -2.72 24.48 -0.33
N GLY A 77 -3.05 25.60 -0.97
CA GLY A 77 -2.15 26.73 -1.13
C GLY A 77 -1.10 26.57 -2.24
N ALA A 78 -1.12 25.45 -2.95
CA ALA A 78 -0.39 25.28 -4.19
C ALA A 78 -1.11 25.99 -5.33
N CYS A 79 -0.37 26.39 -6.36
CA CYS A 79 -0.89 26.79 -7.66
C CYS A 79 -2.12 27.71 -7.60
N PRO A 80 -1.94 29.00 -7.29
CA PRO A 80 -3.04 29.98 -7.33
C PRO A 80 -3.73 29.94 -8.70
N ALA A 81 -5.02 30.25 -8.73
CA ALA A 81 -5.81 30.23 -9.96
C ALA A 81 -5.12 31.02 -11.07
N GLY A 82 -4.83 30.39 -12.20
CA GLY A 82 -4.11 30.96 -13.35
C GLY A 82 -2.64 30.53 -13.48
N ALA A 83 -2.03 29.90 -12.49
CA ALA A 83 -0.66 29.39 -12.57
C ALA A 83 -0.56 28.01 -13.25
N VAL A 84 -1.70 27.39 -13.51
CA VAL A 84 -1.80 26.10 -14.23
C VAL A 84 -1.30 26.33 -15.66
N LYS A 85 -0.23 25.62 -16.04
CA LYS A 85 0.46 25.67 -17.37
C LYS A 85 1.45 26.80 -17.65
N THR A 86 1.63 27.82 -16.78
CA THR A 86 2.61 28.88 -17.11
C THR A 86 4.00 28.66 -16.51
N GLY A 87 4.20 27.63 -15.71
CA GLY A 87 5.52 27.29 -15.14
C GLY A 87 6.17 28.41 -14.34
N ASN A 88 5.43 29.46 -14.02
CA ASN A 88 5.96 30.59 -13.31
C ASN A 88 5.64 30.47 -11.82
N PRO A 89 6.63 30.17 -10.97
CA PRO A 89 6.45 30.12 -9.53
C PRO A 89 6.28 31.53 -8.92
N ALA A 90 6.10 32.54 -9.77
CA ALA A 90 5.97 33.93 -9.35
C ALA A 90 4.72 34.08 -8.51
N GLY A 91 4.96 33.93 -7.23
CA GLY A 91 4.12 34.25 -6.14
C GLY A 91 3.17 35.40 -6.39
N GLY A 92 1.93 35.08 -6.51
CA GLY A 92 0.89 35.98 -6.11
C GLY A 92 1.03 36.15 -4.60
N SER A 93 1.67 37.22 -4.19
CA SER A 93 1.66 37.74 -2.83
C SER A 93 0.24 38.26 -2.52
N GLY A 94 -0.74 37.40 -2.63
CA GLY A 94 -2.08 37.62 -2.13
C GLY A 94 -2.14 37.02 -0.76
N GLY A 95 -1.90 37.80 0.27
CA GLY A 95 -2.04 37.41 1.66
C GLY A 95 -3.50 37.18 2.02
N GLY A 96 -4.13 36.18 1.42
CA GLY A 96 -5.32 35.55 1.93
C GLY A 96 -4.85 34.40 2.80
N ASP A 97 -5.42 34.29 3.98
CA ASP A 97 -5.20 33.21 4.91
C ASP A 97 -5.63 31.89 4.22
N VAL A 98 -4.64 31.27 3.54
CA VAL A 98 -4.90 30.01 2.83
C VAL A 98 -5.08 28.95 3.92
N PRO A 99 -6.24 28.27 3.99
CA PRO A 99 -6.46 27.24 4.98
C PRO A 99 -5.32 26.22 4.89
N SER A 100 -4.45 26.22 5.89
CA SER A 100 -3.39 25.23 5.98
C SER A 100 -3.81 24.13 6.91
N ASP A 101 -3.85 22.89 6.42
CA ASP A 101 -3.98 21.73 7.30
C ASP A 101 -2.66 21.61 8.08
N PRO A 102 -2.70 21.65 9.44
CA PRO A 102 -1.48 21.52 10.25
C PRO A 102 -0.76 20.17 10.09
N ARG A 103 -1.42 19.21 9.45
CA ARG A 103 -0.82 17.91 9.11
C ARG A 103 0.04 17.98 7.86
N SER A 104 -0.21 18.94 6.95
CA SER A 104 0.58 19.13 5.74
C SER A 104 1.79 20.01 6.06
N ARG A 105 2.99 19.44 5.94
CA ARG A 105 4.26 20.15 6.17
C ARG A 105 4.86 20.75 4.89
N VAL A 106 4.33 20.36 3.75
CA VAL A 106 4.83 20.75 2.44
C VAL A 106 3.70 21.26 1.56
N VAL A 107 4.05 21.96 0.52
CA VAL A 107 3.14 22.41 -0.54
C VAL A 107 3.69 21.93 -1.87
N ILE A 108 2.84 21.44 -2.75
CA ILE A 108 3.23 21.08 -4.11
C ILE A 108 3.62 22.35 -4.84
N ASP A 109 4.82 22.34 -5.41
CA ASP A 109 5.40 23.49 -6.13
C ASP A 109 5.28 23.34 -7.65
N ASP A 110 5.10 22.12 -8.13
CA ASP A 110 4.92 21.83 -9.55
C ASP A 110 3.45 21.96 -9.95
N CYS A 111 3.12 23.08 -10.58
CA CYS A 111 1.76 23.35 -11.06
C CYS A 111 1.48 22.77 -12.44
N THR A 112 2.50 22.27 -13.13
CA THR A 112 2.35 21.73 -14.50
C THR A 112 1.68 20.37 -14.51
N ILE A 113 1.65 19.69 -13.36
CA ILE A 113 1.00 18.39 -13.18
C ILE A 113 -0.53 18.49 -13.18
N PHE A 114 -1.09 19.67 -12.98
CA PHE A 114 -2.53 19.88 -12.97
C PHE A 114 -3.01 20.38 -14.31
N ASP A 115 -3.90 19.66 -14.93
CA ASP A 115 -4.60 20.15 -16.13
C ASP A 115 -5.71 21.15 -15.74
N SER A 116 -6.15 21.93 -16.72
CA SER A 116 -7.21 22.93 -16.56
C SER A 116 -8.57 22.31 -16.18
N GLU A 117 -8.75 21.03 -16.45
CA GLU A 117 -9.95 20.27 -16.12
C GLU A 117 -9.94 19.74 -14.69
N ASN A 118 -8.75 19.54 -14.09
CA ASN A 118 -8.58 19.07 -12.71
C ASN A 118 -8.65 20.22 -11.71
N LEU A 119 -9.83 20.81 -11.55
CA LEU A 119 -10.06 21.92 -10.61
C LEU A 119 -9.91 21.49 -9.15
N ASP A 120 -10.25 20.25 -8.85
CA ASP A 120 -10.16 19.68 -7.50
C ASP A 120 -8.75 19.34 -7.08
N ARG A 121 -7.78 19.32 -8.03
CA ARG A 121 -6.37 19.06 -7.76
C ARG A 121 -6.11 17.74 -7.04
N TYR A 122 -6.80 16.69 -7.44
CA TYR A 122 -6.41 15.33 -7.12
C TYR A 122 -5.24 14.89 -8.00
N PRO A 123 -4.52 13.80 -7.65
CA PRO A 123 -3.43 13.31 -8.48
C PRO A 123 -3.91 13.05 -9.92
N PRO A 124 -3.16 13.43 -10.94
CA PRO A 124 -3.57 13.18 -12.33
C PRO A 124 -3.52 11.69 -12.68
N SER A 125 -2.66 10.92 -12.02
CA SER A 125 -2.54 9.47 -12.20
C SER A 125 -1.95 8.81 -10.96
N LEU A 126 -1.99 7.47 -10.88
CA LEU A 126 -1.34 6.71 -9.81
C LEU A 126 0.19 6.80 -9.92
N GLU A 127 0.72 6.88 -11.14
CA GLU A 127 2.14 7.05 -11.40
C GLU A 127 2.69 8.31 -10.74
N ALA A 128 1.93 9.41 -10.76
CA ALA A 128 2.33 10.66 -10.11
C ALA A 128 2.54 10.51 -8.59
N LEU A 129 1.82 9.58 -7.94
CA LEU A 129 2.01 9.27 -6.53
C LEU A 129 3.27 8.44 -6.27
N VAL A 130 3.65 7.58 -7.22
CA VAL A 130 4.84 6.71 -7.14
C VAL A 130 6.09 7.48 -7.55
N ASP A 131 6.03 8.19 -8.67
CA ASP A 131 7.14 9.00 -9.14
C ASP A 131 7.42 10.18 -8.21
N GLY A 132 6.38 10.64 -7.52
CA GLY A 132 6.43 11.78 -6.61
C GLY A 132 6.47 13.12 -7.34
N VAL A 133 6.19 14.18 -6.61
CA VAL A 133 6.08 15.54 -7.13
C VAL A 133 7.01 16.48 -6.40
N LYS A 134 7.39 17.58 -7.07
CA LYS A 134 8.20 18.64 -6.46
C LYS A 134 7.39 19.37 -5.40
N VAL A 135 7.97 19.52 -4.22
CA VAL A 135 7.36 20.15 -3.07
C VAL A 135 8.29 21.14 -2.42
N ARG A 136 7.70 22.12 -1.73
CA ARG A 136 8.41 23.07 -0.89
C ARG A 136 7.91 23.01 0.56
N PRO A 137 8.73 23.26 1.57
CA PRO A 137 8.29 23.28 2.97
C PRO A 137 7.27 24.39 3.21
N ARG A 138 6.23 24.11 4.04
CA ARG A 138 5.34 25.14 4.57
C ARG A 138 6.03 25.88 5.71
N GLY A 139 5.93 27.19 5.75
CA GLY A 139 6.19 27.96 6.97
C GLY A 139 7.61 28.46 7.17
N LEU A 140 8.50 28.41 6.20
CA LEU A 140 9.82 29.06 6.28
C LEU A 140 9.98 30.26 5.34
N SER A 141 8.89 30.95 5.04
CA SER A 141 8.99 32.31 4.58
C SER A 141 9.25 33.25 5.76
N LEU A 142 10.43 33.11 6.38
CA LEU A 142 10.97 34.12 7.28
C LEU A 142 11.57 35.25 6.46
N SER A 143 10.94 35.62 5.33
CA SER A 143 11.27 36.77 4.51
C SER A 143 10.18 37.80 4.68
N GLY A 144 10.27 38.56 5.74
CA GLY A 144 9.40 39.71 5.91
C GLY A 144 9.20 40.15 7.34
N GLY A 145 10.18 40.84 7.93
CA GLY A 145 9.91 41.58 9.15
C GLY A 145 11.08 41.70 10.11
N GLY A 146 11.92 42.71 9.87
CA GLY A 146 12.61 43.53 10.85
C GLY A 146 13.13 42.83 12.12
N GLY A 147 14.31 42.26 12.09
CA GLY A 147 15.06 41.87 13.28
C GLY A 147 16.54 41.91 12.94
N LEU A 148 17.26 42.81 13.58
CA LEU A 148 18.67 43.09 13.43
C LEU A 148 19.55 41.83 13.37
N GLY A 149 20.32 41.71 12.29
CA GLY A 149 21.60 41.02 12.30
C GLY A 149 21.57 39.55 11.95
N ASP A 150 21.49 39.23 10.70
CA ASP A 150 22.51 38.45 10.01
C ASP A 150 22.13 38.41 8.50
N THR A 151 22.86 39.16 7.74
CA THR A 151 22.83 39.10 6.27
C THR A 151 23.56 37.85 5.83
N LYS A 152 22.89 36.71 5.93
CA LYS A 152 23.17 35.60 5.01
C LYS A 152 22.47 35.94 3.72
N GLN A 153 23.19 36.60 2.86
CA GLN A 153 22.94 36.75 1.46
C GLN A 153 22.49 35.40 0.93
N ALA A 154 21.26 35.34 0.43
CA ALA A 154 20.78 34.23 -0.38
C ALA A 154 21.50 34.28 -1.73
N THR A 155 22.80 34.00 -1.71
CA THR A 155 23.58 33.68 -2.88
C THR A 155 23.52 32.18 -3.03
N ASP A 156 22.86 31.75 -4.10
CA ASP A 156 22.93 30.38 -4.64
C ASP A 156 22.63 29.24 -3.63
N SER A 157 21.52 29.32 -2.98
CA SER A 157 20.82 28.07 -2.68
C SER A 157 20.24 27.60 -4.01
N GLU A 158 20.93 26.70 -4.70
CA GLU A 158 20.27 25.66 -5.46
C GLU A 158 19.14 25.22 -4.53
N THR A 159 17.93 25.64 -4.86
CA THR A 159 16.74 25.21 -4.15
C THR A 159 16.75 23.71 -4.35
N ASP A 160 17.19 23.00 -3.30
CA ASP A 160 17.22 21.56 -3.29
C ASP A 160 15.79 21.14 -3.61
N GLU A 161 15.53 20.79 -4.88
CA GLU A 161 14.20 20.46 -5.38
C GLU A 161 13.76 19.21 -4.63
N GLN A 162 13.08 19.42 -3.52
CA GLN A 162 12.59 18.31 -2.72
C GLN A 162 11.44 17.64 -3.46
N LYS A 163 11.62 16.36 -3.73
CA LYS A 163 10.61 15.51 -4.34
C LYS A 163 9.96 14.67 -3.26
N LYS A 164 8.63 14.73 -3.15
CA LYS A 164 7.86 13.91 -2.22
C LYS A 164 7.18 12.78 -2.97
N VAL A 165 7.41 11.56 -2.51
CA VAL A 165 6.79 10.33 -2.98
C VAL A 165 5.68 9.95 -2.00
N TYR A 166 4.49 9.66 -2.50
CA TYR A 166 3.31 9.29 -1.69
C TYR A 166 3.10 7.79 -1.63
N LEU A 167 3.46 7.08 -2.70
CA LEU A 167 3.46 5.61 -2.75
C LEU A 167 4.86 5.11 -3.11
N ARG A 168 5.36 4.13 -2.38
CA ARG A 168 6.70 3.57 -2.62
C ARG A 168 6.81 2.78 -3.92
N GLU A 169 5.73 2.13 -4.30
CA GLU A 169 5.64 1.29 -5.49
C GLU A 169 4.20 1.27 -6.00
N MET A 170 4.03 0.89 -7.27
CA MET A 170 2.70 0.75 -7.86
C MET A 170 1.94 -0.37 -7.15
N PRO A 171 0.74 -0.10 -6.59
CA PRO A 171 -0.03 -1.08 -5.87
C PRO A 171 -0.53 -2.19 -6.80
N ILE A 172 -0.40 -3.43 -6.33
CA ILE A 172 -0.90 -4.62 -7.04
C ILE A 172 -2.21 -5.05 -6.40
N ASP A 173 -3.26 -5.25 -7.21
CA ASP A 173 -4.53 -5.81 -6.75
C ASP A 173 -4.35 -7.28 -6.39
N PRO A 174 -4.55 -7.69 -5.12
CA PRO A 174 -4.40 -9.08 -4.69
C PRO A 174 -5.38 -10.05 -5.34
N MET A 175 -6.48 -9.52 -5.92
CA MET A 175 -7.52 -10.35 -6.55
C MET A 175 -7.17 -10.68 -7.99
N THR A 176 -6.66 -9.70 -8.75
CA THR A 176 -6.25 -9.89 -10.16
C THR A 176 -4.79 -10.26 -10.31
N GLY A 177 -3.94 -9.91 -9.33
CA GLY A 177 -2.49 -10.07 -9.37
C GLY A 177 -1.78 -9.07 -10.30
N LYS A 178 -2.48 -8.00 -10.69
CA LYS A 178 -1.99 -6.93 -11.57
C LYS A 178 -2.21 -5.57 -10.93
N SER A 179 -1.64 -4.52 -11.52
CA SER A 179 -1.91 -3.13 -11.15
C SER A 179 -3.03 -2.49 -11.98
N ASP A 180 -4.02 -3.29 -12.38
CA ASP A 180 -5.17 -2.90 -13.19
C ASP A 180 -6.33 -2.45 -12.30
N TRP A 181 -6.20 -1.28 -11.70
CA TRP A 181 -7.25 -0.71 -10.87
C TRP A 181 -8.34 -0.04 -11.71
N LYS A 182 -9.59 -0.12 -11.27
CA LYS A 182 -10.65 0.76 -11.75
C LYS A 182 -10.54 2.10 -11.04
N LEU A 183 -10.13 3.12 -11.79
CA LEU A 183 -9.99 4.48 -11.30
C LEU A 183 -11.29 5.24 -11.44
N ARG A 184 -11.49 6.26 -10.61
CA ARG A 184 -12.62 7.17 -10.65
C ARG A 184 -12.13 8.59 -10.34
N SER A 185 -12.60 9.56 -11.12
CA SER A 185 -12.34 10.97 -10.84
C SER A 185 -13.34 11.55 -9.85
N SER A 186 -13.05 12.74 -9.35
CA SER A 186 -13.96 13.50 -8.47
C SER A 186 -15.22 13.99 -9.19
N TYR A 187 -15.24 13.96 -10.51
CA TYR A 187 -16.35 14.43 -11.35
C TYR A 187 -17.30 13.31 -11.80
N GLN A 188 -16.91 12.06 -11.57
CA GLN A 188 -17.66 10.89 -11.97
C GLN A 188 -18.59 10.38 -10.86
N GLU A 189 -19.74 9.84 -11.26
CA GLU A 189 -20.65 9.16 -10.35
C GLU A 189 -20.08 7.80 -9.90
N LYS A 190 -20.66 7.25 -8.84
CA LYS A 190 -20.18 5.99 -8.27
C LYS A 190 -20.31 4.82 -9.26
N ASP A 191 -21.30 4.85 -10.13
CA ASP A 191 -21.66 3.74 -11.01
C ASP A 191 -21.08 3.88 -12.42
N ASP A 192 -20.23 4.91 -12.65
CA ASP A 192 -19.53 5.05 -13.93
C ASP A 192 -18.51 3.93 -14.12
N ASP A 193 -18.57 3.28 -15.27
CA ASP A 193 -17.74 2.10 -15.59
C ASP A 193 -16.36 2.47 -16.18
N SER A 194 -16.22 3.67 -16.73
CA SER A 194 -14.99 4.13 -17.39
C SER A 194 -14.42 5.35 -16.68
N TRP A 195 -13.10 5.40 -16.53
CA TRP A 195 -12.40 6.57 -16.04
C TRP A 195 -12.32 7.66 -17.11
N ASP A 196 -12.45 8.92 -16.70
CA ASP A 196 -12.42 10.11 -17.55
C ASP A 196 -11.02 10.69 -17.79
N ASP A 197 -9.98 10.08 -17.23
CA ASP A 197 -8.56 10.50 -17.30
C ASP A 197 -8.27 11.91 -16.73
N VAL A 198 -9.19 12.51 -15.98
CA VAL A 198 -9.00 13.86 -15.42
C VAL A 198 -8.17 13.82 -14.14
N ASN A 199 -8.58 12.99 -13.19
CA ASN A 199 -7.85 12.82 -11.93
C ASN A 199 -8.17 11.47 -11.27
N VAL A 200 -7.40 11.12 -10.25
CA VAL A 200 -7.63 9.93 -9.42
C VAL A 200 -8.15 10.38 -8.06
N PHE A 201 -9.46 10.28 -7.88
CA PHE A 201 -10.14 10.56 -6.61
C PHE A 201 -10.31 9.28 -5.78
N ASP A 202 -10.68 8.19 -6.43
CA ASP A 202 -10.90 6.88 -5.79
C ASP A 202 -10.47 5.76 -6.72
N LEU A 203 -10.25 4.58 -6.14
CA LEU A 203 -9.93 3.38 -6.91
C LEU A 203 -10.64 2.17 -6.31
N ARG A 204 -10.88 1.17 -7.18
CA ARG A 204 -11.52 -0.10 -6.83
C ARG A 204 -10.82 -1.25 -7.52
N SER A 205 -11.04 -2.46 -7.01
CA SER A 205 -10.55 -3.67 -7.68
C SER A 205 -11.18 -3.82 -9.07
N ALA A 206 -10.38 -4.23 -10.04
CA ALA A 206 -10.88 -4.61 -11.36
C ALA A 206 -11.56 -5.99 -11.36
N SER A 207 -11.47 -6.74 -10.26
CA SER A 207 -12.06 -8.07 -10.14
C SER A 207 -13.59 -8.00 -10.00
N THR A 208 -14.28 -8.74 -10.84
CA THR A 208 -15.75 -8.91 -10.78
C THR A 208 -16.18 -10.09 -9.89
N ALA A 209 -15.23 -10.77 -9.25
CA ALA A 209 -15.53 -11.89 -8.36
C ALA A 209 -16.22 -11.42 -7.07
N GLU A 210 -16.91 -12.34 -6.42
CA GLU A 210 -17.63 -12.10 -5.18
C GLU A 210 -16.75 -12.40 -3.97
N ALA A 211 -16.85 -11.56 -2.96
CA ALA A 211 -16.22 -11.72 -1.65
C ALA A 211 -16.90 -12.84 -0.83
N LEU A 212 -16.32 -13.17 0.32
CA LEU A 212 -16.91 -14.17 1.23
C LEU A 212 -18.25 -13.70 1.84
N ASN A 213 -18.49 -12.41 1.86
CA ASN A 213 -19.76 -11.81 2.34
C ASN A 213 -20.82 -11.68 1.25
N GLY A 214 -20.49 -12.00 -0.01
CA GLY A 214 -21.38 -11.92 -1.17
C GLY A 214 -21.31 -10.59 -1.94
N ASP A 215 -20.54 -9.61 -1.46
CA ASP A 215 -20.31 -8.35 -2.19
C ASP A 215 -19.33 -8.57 -3.34
N LYS A 216 -19.40 -7.74 -4.37
CA LYS A 216 -18.39 -7.75 -5.45
C LYS A 216 -17.18 -6.92 -5.04
N TYR A 217 -15.97 -7.39 -5.39
CA TYR A 217 -14.75 -6.63 -5.12
C TYR A 217 -14.71 -5.29 -5.88
N SER A 218 -15.40 -5.19 -7.01
CA SER A 218 -15.57 -3.93 -7.75
C SER A 218 -16.35 -2.85 -7.00
N ASP A 219 -17.00 -3.19 -5.89
CA ASP A 219 -17.83 -2.27 -5.11
C ASP A 219 -17.13 -1.75 -3.84
N TRP A 220 -15.90 -2.25 -3.58
CA TRP A 220 -15.10 -1.98 -2.37
C TRP A 220 -14.29 -0.67 -2.43
#